data_de941650ff5b895f938476a85890e3e2
#
_entry.id   de941650ff5b895f938476a85890e3e2
#
_cell.length_a   1.000
_cell.length_b   1.000
_cell.length_c   1.000
_cell.angle_alpha   90.00
_cell.angle_beta   90.00
_cell.angle_gamma   90.00
#
_symmetry.space_group_name_H-M   'P 1'
#
loop_
_entity.id
_entity.type
_entity.pdbx_description
1 polymer ?
#
loop_
_entity_poly.entity_id
_entity_poly.type
_entity_poly.pdbx_seq_one_letter_code
_entity_poly.pdbx_strand_id
1 'polypeptide(L)'
;MTKRKLACVSAASMMTVAAVLTLTTVQQADAQQRKSLRWTTSQVGTYGYSVAAAMAKIAEQALGGEYTVTVQPYANPTVAMKAVMNGEGEIAYTADVGMTQFHDRTGGFKDYKPTKPEIAHSWYAYPMESMMATTVKNATNMKCWKDFSGKPVFFTPAGFMNWLNFQRIFKALNYDFKHVQLDLKANGDALEAGTIVGSVAYTTSGAQLASYWKETEIRMDVRIVNPCEDEIAKLKAAGLAVVDVDPKGAFSKNVGPSMLKGVPILFGYNARADMPEAVTYKLIKTFYDKRNELVKIDSGFSAMAKDFVGMQVQGINANPQVPVHPGLAKFLKEHKAWNDKWKISASAS
;
A
#
# COMPACT_ATOMS: atom_id res chain seq x y z
N MET A 1 -61.00 -56.99 -43.91
CA MET A 1 -62.16 -56.59 -44.68
C MET A 1 -62.00 -55.15 -45.13
N THR A 2 -62.02 -54.99 -46.46
CA THR A 2 -62.50 -53.90 -47.33
C THR A 2 -61.76 -52.54 -47.22
N LYS A 3 -60.87 -52.28 -48.21
CA LYS A 3 -61.05 -51.67 -49.56
C LYS A 3 -61.70 -50.25 -49.45
N ARG A 4 -61.08 -49.21 -49.96
CA ARG A 4 -61.00 -48.60 -51.28
C ARG A 4 -60.36 -47.25 -51.19
N LYS A 5 -59.30 -46.92 -51.94
CA LYS A 5 -59.20 -46.38 -53.31
C LYS A 5 -59.96 -45.05 -53.57
N LEU A 6 -59.29 -44.02 -53.94
CA LEU A 6 -59.10 -43.25 -55.17
C LEU A 6 -58.61 -41.86 -54.79
N ALA A 7 -57.57 -41.35 -55.29
CA ALA A 7 -57.13 -40.97 -56.64
C ALA A 7 -57.57 -39.56 -57.07
N CYS A 8 -56.59 -38.83 -57.56
CA CYS A 8 -56.59 -37.71 -58.53
C CYS A 8 -56.99 -36.32 -58.02
N VAL A 9 -56.42 -35.22 -58.38
CA VAL A 9 -55.63 -34.78 -59.54
C VAL A 9 -55.11 -33.34 -59.20
N SER A 10 -53.89 -33.08 -59.62
CA SER A 10 -53.29 -31.84 -60.13
C SER A 10 -53.92 -30.48 -59.85
N ALA A 11 -53.09 -29.56 -59.38
CA ALA A 11 -52.86 -28.32 -60.16
C ALA A 11 -51.54 -27.65 -59.60
N ALA A 12 -50.67 -27.38 -60.51
CA ALA A 12 -49.44 -26.62 -60.31
C ALA A 12 -49.76 -25.16 -60.02
N SER A 13 -49.10 -24.61 -59.08
CA SER A 13 -48.86 -23.15 -58.98
C SER A 13 -47.47 -22.94 -58.50
N MET A 14 -46.57 -22.63 -59.37
CA MET A 14 -45.27 -22.04 -59.07
C MET A 14 -45.50 -20.68 -58.46
N MET A 15 -45.21 -20.54 -57.18
CA MET A 15 -44.92 -19.23 -56.53
C MET A 15 -43.46 -19.22 -56.21
N THR A 16 -42.70 -18.46 -56.98
CA THR A 16 -41.32 -18.08 -56.78
C THR A 16 -41.26 -17.15 -55.54
N VAL A 17 -40.89 -17.69 -54.41
CA VAL A 17 -40.53 -16.84 -53.21
C VAL A 17 -39.06 -16.48 -53.35
N ALA A 18 -38.80 -15.25 -53.76
CA ALA A 18 -37.48 -14.63 -53.70
C ALA A 18 -37.14 -14.42 -52.25
N ALA A 19 -36.34 -15.32 -51.69
CA ALA A 19 -35.74 -15.12 -50.35
C ALA A 19 -34.65 -14.05 -50.47
N VAL A 20 -34.99 -12.84 -50.07
CA VAL A 20 -34.01 -11.78 -49.84
C VAL A 20 -33.24 -12.16 -48.54
N LEU A 21 -32.10 -12.79 -48.69
CA LEU A 21 -31.10 -12.96 -47.64
C LEU A 21 -30.48 -11.58 -47.35
N THR A 22 -31.09 -10.84 -46.46
CA THR A 22 -30.41 -9.72 -45.80
C THR A 22 -29.32 -10.32 -44.91
N LEU A 23 -28.09 -10.33 -45.41
CA LEU A 23 -26.88 -10.50 -44.56
C LEU A 23 -26.81 -9.34 -43.59
N THR A 24 -27.40 -9.51 -42.42
CA THR A 24 -27.03 -8.70 -41.25
C THR A 24 -25.60 -9.12 -40.90
N THR A 25 -24.63 -8.37 -41.39
CA THR A 25 -23.28 -8.36 -40.81
C THR A 25 -23.44 -7.91 -39.35
N VAL A 26 -23.54 -8.90 -38.45
CA VAL A 26 -23.31 -8.68 -37.06
C VAL A 26 -21.84 -8.22 -36.97
N GLN A 27 -21.62 -6.92 -36.94
CA GLN A 27 -20.36 -6.38 -36.49
C GLN A 27 -20.17 -6.96 -35.08
N GLN A 28 -19.43 -8.06 -34.99
CA GLN A 28 -18.78 -8.42 -33.77
C GLN A 28 -17.91 -7.19 -33.39
N ALA A 29 -18.44 -6.35 -32.51
CA ALA A 29 -17.60 -5.42 -31.79
C ALA A 29 -16.55 -6.31 -31.12
N ASP A 30 -15.32 -6.29 -31.63
CA ASP A 30 -14.18 -6.88 -30.95
C ASP A 30 -14.20 -6.31 -29.56
N ALA A 31 -14.69 -7.09 -28.62
CA ALA A 31 -14.58 -6.77 -27.21
C ALA A 31 -13.08 -6.81 -26.94
N GLN A 32 -12.43 -5.66 -27.14
CA GLN A 32 -11.00 -5.49 -26.91
C GLN A 32 -10.72 -6.01 -25.52
N GLN A 33 -10.04 -7.16 -25.45
CA GLN A 33 -9.75 -7.82 -24.19
C GLN A 33 -8.95 -6.83 -23.33
N ARG A 34 -9.56 -6.37 -22.24
CA ARG A 34 -8.93 -5.40 -21.33
C ARG A 34 -7.62 -5.98 -20.82
N LYS A 35 -6.59 -5.16 -20.78
CA LYS A 35 -5.32 -5.53 -20.17
C LYS A 35 -5.51 -5.64 -18.65
N SER A 36 -4.87 -6.61 -18.03
CA SER A 36 -4.88 -6.73 -16.57
C SER A 36 -3.81 -5.83 -15.95
N LEU A 37 -4.20 -5.05 -14.95
CA LEU A 37 -3.30 -4.31 -14.08
C LEU A 37 -3.47 -4.84 -12.65
N ARG A 38 -2.52 -5.67 -12.22
CA ARG A 38 -2.55 -6.36 -10.94
C ARG A 38 -1.80 -5.53 -9.90
N TRP A 39 -2.53 -5.13 -8.90
CA TRP A 39 -2.05 -4.26 -7.82
C TRP A 39 -1.88 -5.08 -6.55
N THR A 40 -0.65 -5.45 -6.22
CA THR A 40 -0.36 -6.26 -5.05
C THR A 40 -0.35 -5.42 -3.77
N THR A 41 -0.84 -5.98 -2.68
CA THR A 41 -0.92 -5.32 -1.39
C THR A 41 -0.76 -6.32 -0.24
N SER A 42 -0.84 -5.85 1.01
CA SER A 42 -0.88 -6.72 2.19
C SER A 42 -2.24 -7.38 2.38
N GLN A 43 -2.41 -8.17 3.44
CA GLN A 43 -3.63 -8.93 3.73
C GLN A 43 -4.89 -8.08 3.73
N VAL A 44 -6.01 -8.71 3.39
CA VAL A 44 -7.36 -8.15 3.60
C VAL A 44 -7.52 -7.74 5.07
N GLY A 45 -8.13 -6.58 5.30
CA GLY A 45 -8.29 -5.99 6.64
C GLY A 45 -7.10 -5.13 7.11
N THR A 46 -6.01 -5.07 6.36
CA THR A 46 -4.94 -4.10 6.62
C THR A 46 -5.25 -2.74 5.98
N TYR A 47 -4.63 -1.69 6.51
CA TYR A 47 -4.79 -0.34 5.96
C TYR A 47 -4.33 -0.27 4.50
N GLY A 48 -3.18 -0.86 4.17
CA GLY A 48 -2.68 -0.89 2.79
C GLY A 48 -3.63 -1.55 1.80
N TYR A 49 -4.37 -2.61 2.20
CA TYR A 49 -5.40 -3.21 1.36
C TYR A 49 -6.55 -2.24 1.08
N SER A 50 -7.07 -1.59 2.11
CA SER A 50 -8.19 -0.65 1.99
C SER A 50 -7.84 0.55 1.10
N VAL A 51 -6.63 1.10 1.26
CA VAL A 51 -6.12 2.20 0.42
C VAL A 51 -5.95 1.75 -1.02
N ALA A 52 -5.36 0.57 -1.27
CA ALA A 52 -5.22 0.03 -2.62
C ALA A 52 -6.59 -0.13 -3.30
N ALA A 53 -7.59 -0.66 -2.60
CA ALA A 53 -8.94 -0.83 -3.13
C ALA A 53 -9.59 0.51 -3.52
N ALA A 54 -9.43 1.54 -2.68
CA ALA A 54 -9.94 2.88 -2.96
C ALA A 54 -9.26 3.50 -4.20
N MET A 55 -7.94 3.43 -4.27
CA MET A 55 -7.17 3.97 -5.39
C MET A 55 -7.38 3.17 -6.68
N ALA A 56 -7.50 1.84 -6.61
CA ALA A 56 -7.72 0.97 -7.76
C ALA A 56 -9.01 1.30 -8.51
N LYS A 57 -10.09 1.60 -7.78
CA LYS A 57 -11.36 2.04 -8.38
C LYS A 57 -11.19 3.33 -9.19
N ILE A 58 -10.45 4.29 -8.67
CA ILE A 58 -10.15 5.56 -9.36
C ILE A 58 -9.24 5.31 -10.57
N ALA A 59 -8.23 4.43 -10.41
CA ALA A 59 -7.32 4.03 -11.47
C ALA A 59 -8.05 3.38 -12.65
N GLU A 60 -8.95 2.43 -12.39
CA GLU A 60 -9.72 1.74 -13.43
C GLU A 60 -10.60 2.72 -14.23
N GLN A 61 -11.29 3.64 -13.54
CA GLN A 61 -12.06 4.68 -14.18
C GLN A 61 -11.20 5.58 -15.07
N ALA A 62 -10.02 5.99 -14.58
CA ALA A 62 -9.10 6.84 -15.31
C ALA A 62 -8.55 6.15 -16.56
N LEU A 63 -8.30 4.85 -16.51
CA LEU A 63 -7.76 4.07 -17.63
C LEU A 63 -8.81 3.76 -18.71
N GLY A 64 -10.07 4.20 -18.52
CA GLY A 64 -11.09 4.28 -19.60
C GLY A 64 -11.48 2.96 -20.23
N GLY A 65 -11.47 1.86 -19.48
CA GLY A 65 -11.86 0.53 -19.97
C GLY A 65 -10.75 -0.22 -20.73
N GLU A 66 -9.59 0.37 -20.93
CA GLU A 66 -8.42 -0.31 -21.51
C GLU A 66 -7.82 -1.35 -20.54
N TYR A 67 -7.93 -1.07 -19.25
CA TYR A 67 -7.43 -1.94 -18.19
C TYR A 67 -8.52 -2.36 -17.21
N THR A 68 -8.41 -3.59 -16.72
CA THR A 68 -9.09 -4.06 -15.50
C THR A 68 -8.08 -4.02 -14.36
N VAL A 69 -8.40 -3.29 -13.27
CA VAL A 69 -7.51 -3.16 -12.12
C VAL A 69 -7.94 -4.13 -11.02
N THR A 70 -7.07 -5.06 -10.67
CA THR A 70 -7.33 -6.09 -9.65
C THR A 70 -6.40 -5.92 -8.46
N VAL A 71 -6.95 -5.76 -7.26
CA VAL A 71 -6.19 -5.73 -6.01
C VAL A 71 -5.95 -7.15 -5.53
N GLN A 72 -4.68 -7.52 -5.37
CA GLN A 72 -4.25 -8.86 -4.98
C GLN A 72 -3.59 -8.82 -3.59
N PRO A 73 -4.21 -9.41 -2.55
CA PRO A 73 -3.64 -9.45 -1.21
C PRO A 73 -2.54 -10.53 -1.10
N TYR A 74 -1.46 -10.19 -0.39
CA TYR A 74 -0.37 -11.09 -0.01
C TYR A 74 -0.18 -11.08 1.51
N ALA A 75 0.58 -12.03 2.03
CA ALA A 75 0.79 -12.18 3.48
C ALA A 75 1.37 -10.90 4.14
N ASN A 76 2.26 -10.19 3.44
CA ASN A 76 2.84 -8.93 3.90
C ASN A 76 3.43 -8.14 2.71
N PRO A 77 3.81 -6.86 2.90
CA PRO A 77 4.37 -6.04 1.83
C PRO A 77 5.65 -6.58 1.21
N THR A 78 6.52 -7.24 1.97
CA THR A 78 7.76 -7.86 1.44
C THR A 78 7.42 -8.95 0.42
N VAL A 79 6.41 -9.78 0.69
CA VAL A 79 5.93 -10.80 -0.26
C VAL A 79 5.26 -10.15 -1.47
N ALA A 80 4.46 -9.10 -1.26
CA ALA A 80 3.83 -8.34 -2.34
C ALA A 80 4.86 -7.73 -3.32
N MET A 81 5.95 -7.16 -2.80
CA MET A 81 7.07 -6.66 -3.61
C MET A 81 7.71 -7.76 -4.45
N LYS A 82 7.99 -8.92 -3.84
CA LYS A 82 8.57 -10.07 -4.56
C LYS A 82 7.64 -10.58 -5.66
N ALA A 83 6.34 -10.66 -5.40
CA ALA A 83 5.33 -11.08 -6.36
C ALA A 83 5.36 -10.22 -7.63
N VAL A 84 5.46 -8.89 -7.50
CA VAL A 84 5.61 -7.99 -8.64
C VAL A 84 6.89 -8.26 -9.42
N MET A 85 8.01 -8.43 -8.74
CA MET A 85 9.30 -8.72 -9.37
C MET A 85 9.43 -10.16 -9.89
N ASN A 86 8.48 -11.03 -9.58
CA ASN A 86 8.31 -12.35 -10.19
C ASN A 86 7.28 -12.35 -11.35
N GLY A 87 6.65 -11.22 -11.64
CA GLY A 87 5.67 -11.07 -12.71
C GLY A 87 4.23 -11.43 -12.33
N GLU A 88 3.94 -11.58 -11.04
CA GLU A 88 2.61 -11.86 -10.52
C GLU A 88 1.75 -10.58 -10.39
N GLY A 89 2.34 -9.41 -10.56
CA GLY A 89 1.69 -8.10 -10.53
C GLY A 89 2.50 -7.02 -11.23
N GLU A 90 1.92 -5.86 -11.40
CA GLU A 90 2.55 -4.69 -12.01
C GLU A 90 2.86 -3.59 -10.99
N ILE A 91 2.10 -3.52 -9.90
CA ILE A 91 2.21 -2.48 -8.86
C ILE A 91 2.35 -3.16 -7.51
N ALA A 92 3.35 -2.76 -6.73
CA ALA A 92 3.63 -3.29 -5.41
C ALA A 92 3.30 -2.30 -4.30
N TYR A 93 2.66 -2.77 -3.25
CA TYR A 93 2.60 -2.04 -1.98
C TYR A 93 3.97 -2.02 -1.33
N THR A 94 4.49 -0.83 -1.07
CA THR A 94 5.85 -0.61 -0.60
C THR A 94 5.90 0.42 0.52
N ALA A 95 7.05 0.48 1.18
CA ALA A 95 7.42 1.60 2.04
C ALA A 95 8.91 1.89 1.86
N ASP A 96 9.34 3.10 2.26
CA ASP A 96 10.74 3.52 2.18
C ASP A 96 11.69 2.48 2.79
N VAL A 97 11.38 1.98 3.99
CA VAL A 97 12.21 0.95 4.69
C VAL A 97 12.28 -0.37 3.92
N GLY A 98 11.20 -0.77 3.24
CA GLY A 98 11.16 -1.96 2.39
C GLY A 98 11.98 -1.78 1.11
N MET A 99 11.92 -0.59 0.51
CA MET A 99 12.74 -0.23 -0.66
C MET A 99 14.23 -0.24 -0.34
N THR A 100 14.63 0.24 0.86
CA THR A 100 16.01 0.14 1.35
C THR A 100 16.47 -1.32 1.41
N GLN A 101 15.71 -2.21 2.07
CA GLN A 101 16.07 -3.63 2.18
C GLN A 101 16.12 -4.34 0.83
N PHE A 102 15.20 -3.98 -0.06
CA PHE A 102 15.19 -4.51 -1.42
C PHE A 102 16.44 -4.11 -2.19
N HIS A 103 16.79 -2.83 -2.20
CA HIS A 103 17.98 -2.34 -2.89
C HIS A 103 19.27 -2.95 -2.32
N ASP A 104 19.40 -2.96 -1.00
CA ASP A 104 20.62 -3.43 -0.30
C ASP A 104 20.70 -4.96 -0.22
N ARG A 105 19.72 -5.70 -0.74
CA ARG A 105 19.63 -7.18 -0.66
C ARG A 105 19.77 -7.69 0.77
N THR A 106 19.07 -7.05 1.71
CA THR A 106 19.08 -7.41 3.14
C THR A 106 17.72 -7.93 3.60
N GLY A 107 17.64 -8.42 4.82
CA GLY A 107 16.41 -8.89 5.43
C GLY A 107 15.67 -9.89 4.56
N GLY A 108 14.41 -9.63 4.27
CA GLY A 108 13.55 -10.48 3.43
C GLY A 108 14.01 -10.61 1.97
N PHE A 109 14.92 -9.76 1.49
CA PHE A 109 15.43 -9.76 0.12
C PHE A 109 16.86 -10.33 -0.01
N LYS A 110 17.44 -10.84 1.10
CA LYS A 110 18.72 -11.53 1.05
C LYS A 110 18.64 -12.69 0.06
N ASP A 111 19.62 -12.79 -0.82
CA ASP A 111 19.72 -13.82 -1.87
C ASP A 111 18.54 -13.86 -2.87
N TYR A 112 17.61 -12.91 -2.79
CA TYR A 112 16.47 -12.81 -3.70
C TYR A 112 16.93 -12.33 -5.09
N LYS A 113 16.54 -13.07 -6.13
CA LYS A 113 16.80 -12.75 -7.53
C LYS A 113 15.47 -12.54 -8.26
N PRO A 114 15.16 -11.32 -8.70
CA PRO A 114 13.96 -11.06 -9.49
C PRO A 114 14.01 -11.73 -10.85
N THR A 115 12.88 -12.18 -11.37
CA THR A 115 12.73 -12.76 -12.72
C THR A 115 12.20 -11.74 -13.73
N LYS A 116 11.76 -10.58 -13.26
CA LYS A 116 11.25 -9.44 -14.03
C LYS A 116 12.02 -8.18 -13.65
N PRO A 117 11.89 -7.09 -14.43
CA PRO A 117 12.44 -5.80 -14.03
C PRO A 117 12.04 -5.40 -12.61
N GLU A 118 12.94 -4.71 -11.94
CA GLU A 118 12.75 -4.33 -10.55
C GLU A 118 11.70 -3.22 -10.40
N ILE A 119 11.23 -3.01 -9.18
CA ILE A 119 10.33 -1.91 -8.83
C ILE A 119 11.08 -0.59 -8.91
N ALA A 120 10.45 0.43 -9.48
CA ALA A 120 10.94 1.80 -9.55
C ALA A 120 10.05 2.75 -8.74
N HIS A 121 10.59 3.85 -8.22
CA HIS A 121 9.78 4.88 -7.56
C HIS A 121 8.64 5.34 -8.47
N SER A 122 7.39 5.22 -8.03
CA SER A 122 6.22 5.59 -8.83
C SER A 122 5.32 6.56 -8.09
N TRP A 123 4.68 6.17 -6.98
CA TRP A 123 3.96 7.12 -6.14
C TRP A 123 3.88 6.68 -4.68
N TYR A 124 3.92 7.67 -3.81
CA TYR A 124 3.71 7.56 -2.38
C TYR A 124 2.36 8.17 -2.01
N ALA A 125 1.66 7.57 -1.07
CA ALA A 125 0.27 7.89 -0.77
C ALA A 125 0.06 8.42 0.66
N TYR A 126 0.86 7.99 1.64
CA TYR A 126 0.69 8.40 3.03
C TYR A 126 1.91 8.08 3.90
N PRO A 127 2.22 8.91 4.89
CA PRO A 127 3.10 8.54 5.98
C PRO A 127 2.35 7.72 7.01
N MET A 128 3.08 6.86 7.71
CA MET A 128 2.59 6.11 8.85
C MET A 128 3.54 6.35 10.02
N GLU A 129 3.05 7.00 11.08
CA GLU A 129 3.86 7.42 12.23
C GLU A 129 3.87 6.30 13.28
N SER A 130 5.00 5.60 13.41
CA SER A 130 5.19 4.49 14.35
C SER A 130 5.54 4.98 15.74
N MET A 131 4.84 4.49 16.76
CA MET A 131 4.96 4.86 18.15
C MET A 131 4.97 3.61 19.04
N MET A 132 5.43 3.73 20.29
CA MET A 132 5.35 2.66 21.29
C MET A 132 4.14 2.86 22.19
N ALA A 133 3.34 1.81 22.34
CA ALA A 133 2.20 1.78 23.26
C ALA A 133 2.38 0.70 24.31
N THR A 134 1.79 0.92 25.47
CA THR A 134 1.76 -0.02 26.59
C THR A 134 0.46 0.13 27.38
N THR A 135 0.24 -0.70 28.39
CA THR A 135 -0.90 -0.55 29.31
C THR A 135 -0.69 0.62 30.27
N VAL A 136 -1.79 1.15 30.82
CA VAL A 136 -1.73 2.19 31.89
C VAL A 136 -0.86 1.75 33.05
N LYS A 137 -0.97 0.48 33.46
CA LYS A 137 -0.17 -0.10 34.55
C LYS A 137 1.32 -0.06 34.23
N ASN A 138 1.73 -0.50 33.05
CA ASN A 138 3.14 -0.53 32.68
C ASN A 138 3.73 0.87 32.47
N ALA A 139 2.93 1.83 32.00
CA ALA A 139 3.34 3.21 31.76
C ALA A 139 3.80 3.93 33.04
N THR A 140 3.49 3.45 34.25
CA THR A 140 4.01 3.98 35.47
C THR A 140 5.54 3.89 35.57
N ASN A 141 6.11 2.81 34.99
CA ASN A 141 7.54 2.48 35.01
C ASN A 141 8.21 2.55 33.60
N MET A 142 7.47 2.89 32.57
CA MET A 142 7.98 3.04 31.21
C MET A 142 7.87 4.50 30.78
N LYS A 143 8.98 5.20 30.75
CA LYS A 143 9.05 6.65 30.50
C LYS A 143 9.65 6.98 29.14
N CYS A 144 10.51 6.09 28.63
CA CYS A 144 11.22 6.25 27.38
C CYS A 144 11.22 4.94 26.60
N TRP A 145 11.62 4.96 25.34
CA TRP A 145 11.71 3.75 24.52
C TRP A 145 12.76 2.75 25.01
N LYS A 146 13.81 3.21 25.70
CA LYS A 146 14.79 2.34 26.38
C LYS A 146 14.15 1.32 27.32
N ASP A 147 13.02 1.68 27.90
CA ASP A 147 12.34 0.84 28.88
C ASP A 147 11.68 -0.40 28.23
N PHE A 148 11.61 -0.46 26.90
CA PHE A 148 11.18 -1.62 26.13
C PHE A 148 12.34 -2.53 25.66
N SER A 149 13.59 -2.05 25.77
CA SER A 149 14.76 -2.84 25.36
C SER A 149 14.84 -4.19 26.09
N GLY A 150 15.02 -5.25 25.33
CA GLY A 150 15.09 -6.64 25.84
C GLY A 150 13.78 -7.21 26.40
N LYS A 151 12.70 -6.45 26.38
CA LYS A 151 11.38 -6.91 26.84
C LYS A 151 10.54 -7.43 25.66
N PRO A 152 9.60 -8.35 25.91
CA PRO A 152 8.72 -8.86 24.87
C PRO A 152 7.79 -7.76 24.34
N VAL A 153 7.92 -7.41 23.06
CA VAL A 153 7.13 -6.38 22.37
C VAL A 153 6.63 -6.91 21.04
N PHE A 154 5.45 -6.51 20.64
CA PHE A 154 4.88 -6.80 19.32
C PHE A 154 5.06 -5.62 18.37
N PHE A 155 5.84 -5.81 17.32
CA PHE A 155 6.14 -4.77 16.32
C PHE A 155 5.40 -4.98 14.98
N THR A 156 4.21 -5.53 14.98
CA THR A 156 3.49 -6.14 13.85
C THR A 156 4.14 -7.47 13.38
N PRO A 157 3.44 -8.32 12.61
CA PRO A 157 4.03 -9.56 12.13
C PRO A 157 5.32 -9.34 11.34
N ALA A 158 6.23 -10.28 11.41
CA ALA A 158 7.49 -10.23 10.67
C ALA A 158 7.25 -10.05 9.16
N GLY A 159 8.03 -9.19 8.53
CA GLY A 159 7.86 -8.81 7.11
C GLY A 159 6.92 -7.64 6.87
N PHE A 160 6.21 -7.15 7.88
CA PHE A 160 5.49 -5.89 7.81
C PHE A 160 6.44 -4.69 7.95
N MET A 161 6.07 -3.56 7.37
CA MET A 161 6.95 -2.38 7.35
C MET A 161 7.16 -1.75 8.73
N ASN A 162 6.19 -1.80 9.64
CA ASN A 162 6.39 -1.37 11.03
C ASN A 162 7.39 -2.26 11.77
N TRP A 163 7.36 -3.57 11.54
CA TRP A 163 8.38 -4.48 12.08
C TRP A 163 9.79 -4.11 11.58
N LEU A 164 9.95 -3.84 10.28
CA LEU A 164 11.21 -3.35 9.70
C LEU A 164 11.62 -2.00 10.28
N ASN A 165 10.65 -1.09 10.46
CA ASN A 165 10.89 0.23 11.02
C ASN A 165 11.45 0.13 12.45
N PHE A 166 10.87 -0.71 13.30
CA PHE A 166 11.37 -0.89 14.65
C PHE A 166 12.69 -1.62 14.72
N GLN A 167 13.02 -2.48 13.78
CA GLN A 167 14.38 -3.02 13.66
C GLN A 167 15.41 -1.92 13.44
N ARG A 168 15.16 -0.98 12.50
CA ARG A 168 16.08 0.15 12.28
C ARG A 168 16.11 1.13 13.44
N ILE A 169 14.98 1.38 14.10
CA ILE A 169 14.87 2.23 15.29
C ILE A 169 15.70 1.65 16.44
N PHE A 170 15.46 0.39 16.81
CA PHE A 170 16.16 -0.26 17.92
C PHE A 170 17.66 -0.39 17.64
N LYS A 171 18.03 -0.66 16.38
CA LYS A 171 19.44 -0.63 15.97
C LYS A 171 20.08 0.75 16.14
N ALA A 172 19.38 1.81 15.73
CA ALA A 172 19.88 3.19 15.88
C ALA A 172 20.03 3.61 17.35
N LEU A 173 19.17 3.11 18.22
CA LEU A 173 19.20 3.37 19.67
C LEU A 173 20.15 2.41 20.42
N ASN A 174 20.66 1.38 19.77
CA ASN A 174 21.44 0.29 20.38
C ASN A 174 20.65 -0.45 21.48
N TYR A 175 19.39 -0.83 21.16
CA TYR A 175 18.48 -1.55 22.06
C TYR A 175 18.28 -3.00 21.59
N ASP A 176 18.04 -3.87 22.58
CA ASP A 176 17.73 -5.29 22.31
C ASP A 176 16.33 -5.44 21.73
N PHE A 177 16.27 -5.98 20.51
CA PHE A 177 15.02 -6.20 19.77
C PHE A 177 14.42 -7.56 20.12
N LYS A 178 13.52 -7.60 21.11
CA LYS A 178 12.82 -8.82 21.51
C LYS A 178 11.39 -8.82 20.99
N HIS A 179 11.24 -9.25 19.74
CA HIS A 179 9.94 -9.33 19.07
C HIS A 179 9.18 -10.61 19.45
N VAL A 180 7.88 -10.47 19.74
CA VAL A 180 6.93 -11.58 19.88
C VAL A 180 6.08 -11.66 18.63
N GLN A 181 6.10 -12.79 17.95
CA GLN A 181 5.29 -13.01 16.73
C GLN A 181 3.84 -13.28 17.11
N LEU A 182 2.93 -12.42 16.68
CA LEU A 182 1.49 -12.52 16.90
C LEU A 182 0.74 -12.14 15.62
N ASP A 183 -0.53 -12.52 15.55
CA ASP A 183 -1.46 -11.93 14.59
C ASP A 183 -1.87 -10.52 15.04
N LEU A 184 -2.18 -9.64 14.10
CA LEU A 184 -2.59 -8.25 14.41
C LEU A 184 -3.75 -8.20 15.40
N LYS A 185 -4.73 -9.08 15.26
CA LYS A 185 -5.92 -9.12 16.13
C LYS A 185 -5.60 -9.57 17.57
N ALA A 186 -4.51 -10.29 17.78
CA ALA A 186 -4.10 -10.74 19.11
C ALA A 186 -3.39 -9.67 19.94
N ASN A 187 -3.16 -8.48 19.38
CA ASN A 187 -2.42 -7.39 20.01
C ASN A 187 -3.01 -6.99 21.38
N GLY A 188 -4.31 -6.73 21.43
CA GLY A 188 -5.00 -6.31 22.67
C GLY A 188 -4.94 -7.40 23.75
N ASP A 189 -5.24 -8.64 23.39
CA ASP A 189 -5.22 -9.78 24.31
C ASP A 189 -3.84 -10.01 24.89
N ALA A 190 -2.79 -9.91 24.07
CA ALA A 190 -1.41 -10.10 24.50
C ALA A 190 -0.92 -8.97 25.45
N LEU A 191 -1.36 -7.73 25.22
CA LEU A 191 -1.10 -6.59 26.12
C LEU A 191 -1.82 -6.79 27.47
N GLU A 192 -3.10 -7.17 27.45
CA GLU A 192 -3.93 -7.38 28.64
C GLU A 192 -3.40 -8.54 29.50
N ALA A 193 -3.05 -9.64 28.85
CA ALA A 193 -2.47 -10.82 29.52
C ALA A 193 -1.02 -10.62 29.98
N GLY A 194 -0.35 -9.52 29.58
CA GLY A 194 1.06 -9.29 29.89
C GLY A 194 2.04 -10.19 29.14
N THR A 195 1.59 -10.89 28.09
CA THR A 195 2.45 -11.67 27.20
C THR A 195 3.46 -10.76 26.48
N ILE A 196 3.05 -9.56 26.17
CA ILE A 196 3.90 -8.46 25.71
C ILE A 196 3.75 -7.28 26.66
N VAL A 197 4.86 -6.53 26.86
CA VAL A 197 4.83 -5.32 27.69
C VAL A 197 4.52 -4.07 26.88
N GLY A 198 4.61 -4.15 25.57
CA GLY A 198 4.34 -3.06 24.67
C GLY A 198 4.08 -3.54 23.25
N SER A 199 3.57 -2.63 22.46
CA SER A 199 3.26 -2.86 21.06
C SER A 199 3.48 -1.59 20.24
N VAL A 200 3.74 -1.77 18.93
CA VAL A 200 3.74 -0.62 18.03
C VAL A 200 2.32 -0.14 17.80
N ALA A 201 2.04 1.10 18.20
CA ALA A 201 0.89 1.84 17.68
C ALA A 201 1.35 2.69 16.50
N TYR A 202 0.46 2.91 15.55
CA TYR A 202 0.75 3.83 14.45
C TYR A 202 -0.50 4.56 13.98
N THR A 203 -0.28 5.79 13.57
CA THR A 203 -1.28 6.58 12.86
C THR A 203 -0.93 6.65 11.39
N THR A 204 -1.89 6.99 10.57
CA THR A 204 -1.69 7.31 9.15
C THR A 204 -2.02 8.76 8.94
N SER A 205 -1.04 9.56 8.51
CA SER A 205 -1.13 11.02 8.36
C SER A 205 -1.62 11.74 9.64
N GLY A 206 -1.35 11.18 10.82
CA GLY A 206 -1.87 11.67 12.10
C GLY A 206 -3.40 11.62 12.26
N ALA A 207 -4.12 11.06 11.29
CA ALA A 207 -5.59 11.18 11.17
C ALA A 207 -6.34 9.85 11.25
N GLN A 208 -5.67 8.72 11.09
CA GLN A 208 -6.27 7.39 11.12
C GLN A 208 -5.49 6.45 12.02
N LEU A 209 -6.20 5.65 12.81
CA LEU A 209 -5.64 4.57 13.61
C LEU A 209 -5.95 3.24 12.90
N ALA A 210 -5.02 2.28 12.95
CA ALA A 210 -5.23 0.94 12.40
C ALA A 210 -6.44 0.24 13.04
N SER A 211 -7.15 -0.60 12.28
CA SER A 211 -8.39 -1.24 12.74
C SER A 211 -8.18 -2.04 14.03
N TYR A 212 -7.13 -2.87 14.11
CA TYR A 212 -6.83 -3.65 15.31
C TYR A 212 -6.44 -2.77 16.52
N TRP A 213 -5.94 -1.56 16.30
CA TRP A 213 -5.69 -0.57 17.35
C TRP A 213 -6.98 0.08 17.84
N LYS A 214 -7.93 0.36 16.94
CA LYS A 214 -9.28 0.81 17.34
C LYS A 214 -9.97 -0.24 18.21
N GLU A 215 -9.86 -1.53 17.85
CA GLU A 215 -10.38 -2.63 18.65
C GLU A 215 -9.68 -2.71 20.01
N THR A 216 -8.35 -2.56 20.07
CA THR A 216 -7.58 -2.52 21.31
C THR A 216 -8.00 -1.35 22.20
N GLU A 217 -8.15 -0.14 21.62
CA GLU A 217 -8.55 1.07 22.34
C GLU A 217 -9.98 0.96 22.93
N ILE A 218 -10.90 0.29 22.23
CA ILE A 218 -12.26 0.03 22.77
C ILE A 218 -12.18 -0.86 24.01
N ARG A 219 -11.37 -1.90 23.98
CA ARG A 219 -11.29 -2.91 25.05
C ARG A 219 -10.54 -2.47 26.27
N MET A 220 -9.47 -1.69 26.12
CA MET A 220 -8.60 -1.30 27.21
C MET A 220 -8.05 0.12 27.07
N ASP A 221 -7.63 0.70 28.19
CA ASP A 221 -6.92 1.96 28.18
C ASP A 221 -5.41 1.69 27.97
N VAL A 222 -4.87 2.39 26.99
CA VAL A 222 -3.44 2.32 26.63
C VAL A 222 -2.74 3.66 26.89
N ARG A 223 -1.42 3.63 26.91
CA ARG A 223 -0.57 4.82 26.95
C ARG A 223 0.46 4.74 25.85
N ILE A 224 0.63 5.84 25.15
CA ILE A 224 1.77 6.02 24.25
C ILE A 224 2.95 6.50 25.08
N VAL A 225 4.09 5.88 24.89
CA VAL A 225 5.37 6.27 25.48
C VAL A 225 6.18 6.97 24.40
N ASN A 226 6.46 8.26 24.60
CA ASN A 226 7.32 9.00 23.69
C ASN A 226 8.79 8.59 23.89
N PRO A 227 9.63 8.68 22.84
CA PRO A 227 11.08 8.62 23.04
C PRO A 227 11.54 9.83 23.87
N CYS A 228 12.56 9.63 24.71
CA CYS A 228 13.19 10.71 25.44
C CYS A 228 14.05 11.59 24.51
N GLU A 229 14.47 12.77 24.97
CA GLU A 229 15.20 13.73 24.13
C GLU A 229 16.53 13.19 23.59
N ASP A 230 17.26 12.41 24.40
CA ASP A 230 18.50 11.75 23.98
C ASP A 230 18.24 10.66 22.88
N GLU A 231 17.11 9.97 22.98
CA GLU A 231 16.66 9.00 21.96
C GLU A 231 16.27 9.70 20.66
N ILE A 232 15.55 10.83 20.76
CA ILE A 232 15.21 11.67 19.60
C ILE A 232 16.48 12.16 18.90
N ALA A 233 17.47 12.62 19.68
CA ALA A 233 18.76 13.07 19.12
C ALA A 233 19.49 11.93 18.39
N LYS A 234 19.54 10.72 18.97
CA LYS A 234 20.15 9.53 18.34
C LYS A 234 19.42 9.12 17.07
N LEU A 235 18.08 9.11 17.09
CA LEU A 235 17.26 8.80 15.90
C LEU A 235 17.54 9.78 14.76
N LYS A 236 17.55 11.08 15.05
CA LYS A 236 17.89 12.12 14.07
C LYS A 236 19.31 11.98 13.54
N ALA A 237 20.28 11.70 14.40
CA ALA A 237 21.66 11.44 13.99
C ALA A 237 21.81 10.20 13.09
N ALA A 238 20.94 9.22 13.27
CA ALA A 238 20.84 8.04 12.40
C ALA A 238 20.02 8.28 11.11
N GLY A 239 19.59 9.51 10.84
CA GLY A 239 18.80 9.86 9.65
C GLY A 239 17.32 9.52 9.76
N LEU A 240 16.82 9.17 10.96
CA LEU A 240 15.40 8.86 11.18
C LEU A 240 14.67 10.12 11.63
N ALA A 241 13.64 10.53 10.89
CA ALA A 241 12.79 11.63 11.31
C ALA A 241 11.98 11.26 12.55
N VAL A 242 11.76 12.23 13.43
CA VAL A 242 10.79 12.14 14.52
C VAL A 242 9.81 13.30 14.33
N VAL A 243 8.53 12.98 14.24
CA VAL A 243 7.47 13.95 13.96
C VAL A 243 6.46 14.01 15.11
N ASP A 244 5.83 15.17 15.23
CA ASP A 244 4.74 15.39 16.16
C ASP A 244 3.43 14.86 15.60
N VAL A 245 2.64 14.19 16.43
CA VAL A 245 1.33 13.67 16.11
C VAL A 245 0.33 14.10 17.19
N ASP A 246 -0.70 14.86 16.79
CA ASP A 246 -1.79 15.20 17.70
C ASP A 246 -2.63 13.94 17.96
N PRO A 247 -2.71 13.45 19.22
CA PRO A 247 -3.49 12.27 19.53
C PRO A 247 -4.98 12.42 19.16
N LYS A 248 -5.53 13.62 19.23
CA LYS A 248 -6.95 13.90 18.93
C LYS A 248 -7.31 13.64 17.46
N GLY A 249 -6.32 13.58 16.57
CA GLY A 249 -6.55 13.28 15.16
C GLY A 249 -6.93 11.82 14.89
N ALA A 250 -6.50 10.89 15.75
CA ALA A 250 -6.64 9.45 15.51
C ALA A 250 -7.17 8.64 16.71
N PHE A 251 -6.84 9.02 17.94
CA PHE A 251 -7.24 8.30 19.15
C PHE A 251 -8.55 8.84 19.73
N SER A 252 -9.44 7.94 20.14
CA SER A 252 -10.73 8.28 20.76
C SER A 252 -10.62 8.47 22.26
N LYS A 253 -9.56 7.91 22.88
CA LYS A 253 -9.30 7.97 24.32
C LYS A 253 -8.03 8.77 24.63
N ASN A 254 -7.87 9.13 25.91
CA ASN A 254 -6.64 9.73 26.41
C ASN A 254 -5.52 8.67 26.42
N VAL A 255 -4.49 8.88 25.61
CA VAL A 255 -3.33 8.00 25.50
C VAL A 255 -2.08 8.52 26.25
N GLY A 256 -2.22 9.57 27.05
CA GLY A 256 -1.19 10.11 27.94
C GLY A 256 -0.63 11.45 27.47
N PRO A 257 0.40 11.49 26.62
CA PRO A 257 1.00 12.75 26.20
C PRO A 257 0.06 13.64 25.40
N SER A 258 0.14 14.96 25.59
CA SER A 258 -0.63 15.95 24.81
C SER A 258 -0.16 16.04 23.35
N MET A 259 1.10 15.68 23.10
CA MET A 259 1.69 15.56 21.77
C MET A 259 2.51 14.27 21.71
N LEU A 260 2.22 13.43 20.72
CA LEU A 260 2.93 12.18 20.51
C LEU A 260 4.15 12.40 19.62
N LYS A 261 5.15 11.54 19.75
CA LYS A 261 6.35 11.51 18.90
C LYS A 261 6.39 10.19 18.15
N GLY A 262 6.28 10.27 16.82
CA GLY A 262 6.31 9.10 15.93
C GLY A 262 7.52 9.10 15.00
N VAL A 263 7.99 7.91 14.64
CA VAL A 263 8.99 7.74 13.57
C VAL A 263 8.25 7.33 12.29
N PRO A 264 8.16 8.20 11.29
CA PRO A 264 7.38 7.94 10.10
C PRO A 264 8.03 6.91 9.20
N ILE A 265 7.19 6.14 8.50
CA ILE A 265 7.49 5.40 7.29
C ILE A 265 6.62 5.97 6.18
N LEU A 266 7.18 6.17 5.01
CA LEU A 266 6.42 6.66 3.87
C LEU A 266 5.97 5.49 3.00
N PHE A 267 4.67 5.27 2.95
CA PHE A 267 4.05 4.21 2.16
C PHE A 267 3.61 4.69 0.79
N GLY A 268 3.71 3.77 -0.16
CA GLY A 268 3.28 3.99 -1.52
C GLY A 268 3.03 2.71 -2.29
N TYR A 269 2.78 2.90 -3.56
CA TYR A 269 2.60 1.83 -4.51
C TYR A 269 3.54 2.07 -5.68
N ASN A 270 4.54 1.21 -5.80
CA ASN A 270 5.60 1.39 -6.77
C ASN A 270 5.45 0.35 -7.89
N ALA A 271 5.46 0.85 -9.12
CA ALA A 271 5.31 0.04 -10.31
C ALA A 271 6.62 -0.69 -10.65
N ARG A 272 6.50 -1.83 -11.31
CA ARG A 272 7.62 -2.47 -11.96
C ARG A 272 8.13 -1.57 -13.08
N ALA A 273 9.44 -1.48 -13.25
CA ALA A 273 10.10 -0.53 -14.17
C ALA A 273 9.66 -0.66 -15.64
N ASP A 274 9.18 -1.83 -16.07
CA ASP A 274 8.65 -2.09 -17.41
C ASP A 274 7.17 -1.75 -17.60
N MET A 275 6.50 -1.21 -16.58
CA MET A 275 5.16 -0.70 -16.75
C MET A 275 5.17 0.50 -17.72
N PRO A 276 4.23 0.62 -18.68
CA PRO A 276 4.26 1.71 -19.65
C PRO A 276 4.26 3.10 -19.01
N GLU A 277 5.15 3.99 -19.46
CA GLU A 277 5.27 5.37 -18.97
C GLU A 277 3.93 6.08 -18.96
N ALA A 278 3.18 6.00 -20.09
CA ALA A 278 1.90 6.68 -20.25
C ALA A 278 0.87 6.24 -19.20
N VAL A 279 0.84 4.95 -18.85
CA VAL A 279 -0.07 4.38 -17.86
C VAL A 279 0.30 4.88 -16.46
N THR A 280 1.58 4.76 -16.09
CA THR A 280 2.05 5.23 -14.78
C THR A 280 1.86 6.74 -14.61
N TYR A 281 2.21 7.52 -15.63
CA TYR A 281 1.97 8.97 -15.62
C TYR A 281 0.48 9.32 -15.46
N LYS A 282 -0.40 8.64 -16.20
CA LYS A 282 -1.85 8.85 -16.12
C LYS A 282 -2.40 8.54 -14.73
N LEU A 283 -1.92 7.46 -14.09
CA LEU A 283 -2.29 7.13 -12.72
C LEU A 283 -1.85 8.21 -11.74
N ILE A 284 -0.58 8.61 -11.77
CA ILE A 284 -0.02 9.64 -10.89
C ILE A 284 -0.80 10.95 -11.03
N LYS A 285 -1.00 11.39 -12.28
CA LYS A 285 -1.76 12.61 -12.56
C LYS A 285 -3.19 12.52 -12.05
N THR A 286 -3.85 11.38 -12.22
CA THR A 286 -5.21 11.15 -11.72
C THR A 286 -5.26 11.23 -10.20
N PHE A 287 -4.32 10.63 -9.48
CA PHE A 287 -4.25 10.70 -8.02
C PHE A 287 -3.96 12.12 -7.54
N TYR A 288 -3.10 12.85 -8.25
CA TYR A 288 -2.86 14.26 -7.98
C TYR A 288 -4.14 15.10 -8.17
N ASP A 289 -4.83 14.95 -9.29
CA ASP A 289 -6.04 15.73 -9.61
C ASP A 289 -7.18 15.40 -8.61
N LYS A 290 -7.28 14.12 -8.20
CA LYS A 290 -8.34 13.62 -7.31
C LYS A 290 -7.95 13.53 -5.82
N ARG A 291 -6.80 14.10 -5.42
CA ARG A 291 -6.28 13.97 -4.05
C ARG A 291 -7.27 14.43 -2.97
N ASN A 292 -8.05 15.48 -3.24
CA ASN A 292 -9.07 15.97 -2.30
C ASN A 292 -10.32 15.08 -2.25
N GLU A 293 -10.63 14.34 -3.31
CA GLU A 293 -11.68 13.31 -3.31
C GLU A 293 -11.23 12.10 -2.49
N LEU A 294 -9.96 11.71 -2.60
CA LEU A 294 -9.38 10.63 -1.80
C LEU A 294 -9.46 10.90 -0.30
N VAL A 295 -9.21 12.14 0.15
CA VAL A 295 -9.36 12.51 1.57
C VAL A 295 -10.79 12.32 2.07
N LYS A 296 -11.81 12.54 1.21
CA LYS A 296 -13.22 12.31 1.59
C LYS A 296 -13.53 10.81 1.74
N ILE A 297 -12.78 9.94 1.07
CA ILE A 297 -12.90 8.49 1.20
C ILE A 297 -12.18 8.02 2.46
N ASP A 298 -10.98 8.55 2.71
CA ASP A 298 -10.16 8.20 3.87
C ASP A 298 -9.25 9.37 4.27
N SER A 299 -9.36 9.83 5.52
CA SER A 299 -8.58 10.97 6.03
C SER A 299 -7.07 10.70 6.08
N GLY A 300 -6.64 9.46 5.99
CA GLY A 300 -5.21 9.10 5.88
C GLY A 300 -4.53 9.59 4.61
N PHE A 301 -5.29 10.01 3.59
CA PHE A 301 -4.75 10.71 2.42
C PHE A 301 -4.48 12.20 2.64
N SER A 302 -4.73 12.75 3.84
CA SER A 302 -4.62 14.19 4.12
C SER A 302 -3.22 14.74 3.86
N ALA A 303 -2.17 14.01 4.23
CA ALA A 303 -0.78 14.43 3.96
C ALA A 303 -0.48 14.49 2.46
N MET A 304 -0.94 13.49 1.69
CA MET A 304 -0.81 13.48 0.24
C MET A 304 -1.59 14.64 -0.41
N ALA A 305 -2.79 14.92 0.06
CA ALA A 305 -3.59 16.01 -0.48
C ALA A 305 -2.96 17.39 -0.19
N LYS A 306 -2.33 17.55 0.97
CA LYS A 306 -1.65 18.78 1.39
C LYS A 306 -0.42 19.05 0.53
N ASP A 307 0.40 18.05 0.28
CA ASP A 307 1.63 18.18 -0.52
C ASP A 307 1.94 16.90 -1.29
N PHE A 308 1.23 16.70 -2.39
CA PHE A 308 1.42 15.54 -3.25
C PHE A 308 2.84 15.48 -3.83
N VAL A 309 3.31 16.60 -4.39
CA VAL A 309 4.60 16.65 -5.08
C VAL A 309 5.76 16.44 -4.10
N GLY A 310 5.75 17.17 -2.97
CA GLY A 310 6.76 17.01 -1.93
C GLY A 310 6.81 15.60 -1.35
N MET A 311 5.67 14.93 -1.22
CA MET A 311 5.62 13.54 -0.78
C MET A 311 6.35 12.59 -1.74
N GLN A 312 6.23 12.79 -3.07
CA GLN A 312 6.97 12.00 -4.05
C GLN A 312 8.47 12.25 -3.95
N VAL A 313 8.87 13.52 -3.84
CA VAL A 313 10.26 13.94 -3.63
C VAL A 313 10.85 13.31 -2.36
N GLN A 314 10.09 13.34 -1.26
CA GLN A 314 10.49 12.72 0.01
C GLN A 314 10.73 11.21 -0.14
N GLY A 315 9.82 10.51 -0.83
CA GLY A 315 9.94 9.07 -1.07
C GLY A 315 11.16 8.69 -1.89
N ILE A 316 11.46 9.45 -2.94
CA ILE A 316 12.68 9.25 -3.74
C ILE A 316 13.92 9.52 -2.90
N ASN A 317 13.94 10.62 -2.14
CA ASN A 317 15.10 10.99 -1.32
C ASN A 317 15.38 10.01 -0.17
N ALA A 318 14.38 9.25 0.29
CA ALA A 318 14.60 8.18 1.25
C ALA A 318 15.42 7.02 0.67
N ASN A 319 15.38 6.82 -0.65
CA ASN A 319 16.13 5.76 -1.36
C ASN A 319 16.59 6.27 -2.75
N PRO A 320 17.48 7.28 -2.82
CA PRO A 320 17.83 7.95 -4.08
C PRO A 320 18.60 7.05 -5.06
N GLN A 321 19.10 5.91 -4.59
CA GLN A 321 19.75 4.89 -5.40
C GLN A 321 18.77 4.02 -6.21
N VAL A 322 17.50 3.94 -5.78
CA VAL A 322 16.45 3.24 -6.53
C VAL A 322 16.02 4.13 -7.71
N PRO A 323 15.95 3.59 -8.94
CA PRO A 323 15.53 4.39 -10.08
C PRO A 323 14.08 4.90 -9.96
N VAL A 324 13.82 6.04 -10.59
CA VAL A 324 12.50 6.64 -10.71
C VAL A 324 11.81 6.16 -11.99
N HIS A 325 10.57 5.74 -11.90
CA HIS A 325 9.78 5.34 -13.08
C HIS A 325 9.61 6.53 -14.04
N PRO A 326 9.72 6.34 -15.38
CA PRO A 326 9.60 7.42 -16.36
C PRO A 326 8.34 8.26 -16.19
N GLY A 327 7.20 7.64 -15.86
CA GLY A 327 5.93 8.34 -15.63
C GLY A 327 5.99 9.29 -14.42
N LEU A 328 6.67 8.92 -13.33
CA LEU A 328 6.88 9.84 -12.19
C LEU A 328 7.89 10.92 -12.55
N ALA A 329 8.97 10.58 -13.25
CA ALA A 329 9.96 11.54 -13.68
C ALA A 329 9.34 12.66 -14.57
N LYS A 330 8.46 12.27 -15.50
CA LYS A 330 7.69 13.20 -16.34
C LYS A 330 6.82 14.13 -15.48
N PHE A 331 6.05 13.56 -14.55
CA PHE A 331 5.19 14.33 -13.64
C PHE A 331 6.01 15.34 -12.81
N LEU A 332 7.14 14.92 -12.22
CA LEU A 332 7.98 15.80 -11.41
C LEU A 332 8.64 16.90 -12.21
N LYS A 333 9.02 16.65 -13.46
CA LYS A 333 9.55 17.68 -14.38
C LYS A 333 8.50 18.75 -14.69
N GLU A 334 7.26 18.37 -14.96
CA GLU A 334 6.14 19.30 -15.18
C GLU A 334 5.88 20.19 -13.95
N HIS A 335 6.08 19.64 -12.75
CA HIS A 335 5.94 20.36 -11.48
C HIS A 335 7.23 21.05 -10.99
N LYS A 336 8.31 21.09 -11.81
CA LYS A 336 9.61 21.70 -11.48
C LYS A 336 10.24 21.13 -10.19
N ALA A 337 9.96 19.86 -9.88
CA ALA A 337 10.42 19.16 -8.69
C ALA A 337 11.42 18.02 -9.02
N TRP A 338 11.84 17.88 -10.27
CA TRP A 338 12.83 16.91 -10.68
C TRP A 338 14.25 17.30 -10.21
N ASN A 339 15.01 16.30 -9.75
CA ASN A 339 16.43 16.46 -9.42
C ASN A 339 17.26 15.61 -10.38
N ASP A 340 18.19 16.22 -11.09
CA ASP A 340 19.04 15.58 -12.12
C ASP A 340 20.01 14.52 -11.55
N LYS A 341 20.16 14.46 -10.23
CA LYS A 341 20.91 13.39 -9.55
C LYS A 341 20.16 12.06 -9.53
N TRP A 342 18.82 12.07 -9.70
CA TRP A 342 18.02 10.85 -9.72
C TRP A 342 18.16 10.13 -11.06
N LYS A 343 18.14 8.81 -11.00
CA LYS A 343 18.19 7.96 -12.20
C LYS A 343 16.76 7.59 -12.62
N ILE A 344 16.49 7.65 -13.92
CA ILE A 344 15.25 7.14 -14.49
C ILE A 344 15.47 5.65 -14.81
N SER A 345 14.49 4.78 -14.46
CA SER A 345 14.55 3.38 -14.84
C SER A 345 14.44 3.22 -16.36
N ALA A 346 15.05 2.16 -16.90
CA ALA A 346 14.85 1.81 -18.30
C ALA A 346 13.36 1.49 -18.52
N SER A 347 12.74 2.16 -19.48
CA SER A 347 11.38 1.82 -19.92
C SER A 347 11.42 0.51 -20.70
N ALA A 348 10.31 -0.27 -20.64
CA ALA A 348 10.08 -1.29 -21.64
C ALA A 348 9.98 -0.59 -23.02
N SER A 349 10.86 -0.95 -23.91
CA SER A 349 10.83 -0.54 -25.33
C SER A 349 9.64 -1.15 -26.05
#